data_b03dbebb1d9fcb533f1f9c53885bf6fc
#
_entry.id   b03dbebb1d9fcb533f1f9c53885bf6fc
#
_cell.length_a   1.000
_cell.length_b   1.000
_cell.length_c   1.000
_cell.angle_alpha   90.00
_cell.angle_beta   90.00
_cell.angle_gamma   90.00
#
_symmetry.space_group_name_H-M   'P 1'
#
loop_
_entity.id
_entity.type
_entity.pdbx_description
1 polymer ?
#
loop_
_entity_poly.entity_id
_entity_poly.type
_entity_poly.pdbx_seq_one_letter_code
_entity_poly.pdbx_strand_id
1 'polypeptide(L)'
;WAKKRHDDTGEEFPVFWVSLAILIAGPTLVYFLSGTPASLEYAELKGFNFVGGWTLTPEFLALAFALSIYPATYIAEAVRAGIEAVPKGQKEAASALGLKESVILKKVVLPQALRVIIPPVINQYLNLMKNSSLATAIGYPELVTLFAGTALNQVGQAIEIILMTMAVYLAISRS
;
A
#
# COMPACT_ATOMS: atom_id res chain seq x y z
N TRP A 1 18.92 -18.19 7.80
CA TRP A 1 20.23 -18.19 7.14
C TRP A 1 20.94 -16.85 7.32
N ALA A 2 20.31 -15.73 7.04
CA ALA A 2 20.87 -14.38 7.23
C ALA A 2 21.28 -14.11 8.69
N LYS A 3 20.47 -14.50 9.67
CA LYS A 3 20.76 -14.35 11.09
C LYS A 3 21.98 -15.18 11.51
N LYS A 4 22.10 -16.42 11.01
CA LYS A 4 23.24 -17.31 11.32
C LYS A 4 24.56 -16.76 10.75
N ARG A 5 24.51 -16.12 9.58
CA ARG A 5 25.69 -15.51 8.96
C ARG A 5 26.14 -14.24 9.69
N HIS A 6 25.19 -13.45 10.21
CA HIS A 6 25.50 -12.28 11.05
C HIS A 6 26.24 -12.69 12.33
N ASP A 7 25.81 -13.80 12.95
CA ASP A 7 26.42 -14.30 14.17
C ASP A 7 27.86 -14.84 13.92
N ASP A 8 28.14 -15.34 12.69
CA ASP A 8 29.42 -15.95 12.35
C ASP A 8 30.45 -14.97 11.76
N THR A 9 30.02 -13.90 11.06
CA THR A 9 30.92 -13.02 10.30
C THR A 9 30.81 -11.54 10.68
N GLY A 10 29.79 -11.13 11.45
CA GLY A 10 29.53 -9.73 11.79
C GLY A 10 29.09 -8.86 10.60
N GLU A 11 28.91 -9.43 9.41
CA GLU A 11 28.43 -8.71 8.22
C GLU A 11 26.91 -8.60 8.20
N GLU A 12 26.40 -7.40 8.06
CA GLU A 12 24.96 -7.18 7.83
C GLU A 12 24.59 -7.56 6.41
N PHE A 13 23.77 -8.61 6.28
CA PHE A 13 23.23 -9.00 4.98
C PHE A 13 22.29 -7.87 4.48
N PRO A 14 22.50 -7.33 3.27
CA PRO A 14 21.70 -6.21 2.75
C PRO A 14 20.29 -6.68 2.35
N VAL A 15 19.49 -7.04 3.35
CA VAL A 15 18.14 -7.60 3.17
C VAL A 15 17.27 -6.67 2.31
N PHE A 16 17.40 -5.36 2.49
CA PHE A 16 16.65 -4.38 1.72
C PHE A 16 16.95 -4.48 0.22
N TRP A 17 18.24 -4.49 -0.14
CA TRP A 17 18.65 -4.54 -1.55
C TRP A 17 18.32 -5.88 -2.21
N VAL A 18 18.44 -6.97 -1.46
CA VAL A 18 18.10 -8.32 -1.96
C VAL A 18 16.58 -8.46 -2.13
N SER A 19 15.79 -7.97 -1.18
CA SER A 19 14.33 -7.96 -1.30
C SER A 19 13.86 -7.11 -2.48
N LEU A 20 14.46 -5.93 -2.66
CA LEU A 20 14.17 -5.05 -3.78
C LEU A 20 14.57 -5.71 -5.11
N ALA A 21 15.73 -6.35 -5.16
CA ALA A 21 16.19 -7.07 -6.34
C ALA A 21 15.24 -8.23 -6.71
N ILE A 22 14.79 -9.02 -5.74
CA ILE A 22 13.80 -10.10 -5.97
C ILE A 22 12.46 -9.54 -6.45
N LEU A 23 12.01 -8.43 -5.86
CA LEU A 23 10.73 -7.79 -6.20
C LEU A 23 10.73 -7.23 -7.62
N ILE A 24 11.88 -6.78 -8.12
CA ILE A 24 12.04 -6.27 -9.49
C ILE A 24 12.40 -7.40 -10.45
N ALA A 25 13.38 -8.23 -10.11
CA ALA A 25 13.87 -9.30 -10.97
C ALA A 25 12.85 -10.42 -11.17
N GLY A 26 12.02 -10.74 -10.15
CA GLY A 26 11.00 -11.78 -10.26
C GLY A 26 9.99 -11.50 -11.38
N PRO A 27 9.24 -10.38 -11.35
CA PRO A 27 8.30 -10.02 -12.40
C PRO A 27 8.95 -9.84 -13.77
N THR A 28 10.15 -9.23 -13.83
CA THR A 28 10.87 -9.04 -15.10
C THR A 28 11.29 -10.37 -15.71
N LEU A 29 11.77 -11.30 -14.91
CA LEU A 29 12.17 -12.62 -15.37
C LEU A 29 10.97 -13.43 -15.86
N VAL A 30 9.84 -13.40 -15.14
CA VAL A 30 8.59 -14.02 -15.57
C VAL A 30 8.11 -13.40 -16.87
N TYR A 31 8.18 -12.08 -17.01
CA TYR A 31 7.81 -11.35 -18.22
C TYR A 31 8.65 -11.79 -19.42
N PHE A 32 9.97 -11.87 -19.29
CA PHE A 32 10.86 -12.32 -20.36
C PHE A 32 10.67 -13.80 -20.70
N LEU A 33 10.41 -14.66 -19.71
CA LEU A 33 10.18 -16.09 -19.93
C LEU A 33 8.83 -16.38 -20.57
N SER A 34 7.80 -15.53 -20.31
CA SER A 34 6.47 -15.69 -20.90
C SER A 34 6.42 -15.36 -22.40
N GLY A 35 7.51 -14.79 -22.96
CA GLY A 35 7.62 -14.49 -24.40
C GLY A 35 6.55 -13.51 -24.90
N THR A 36 5.86 -12.80 -24.01
CA THR A 36 4.88 -11.78 -24.40
C THR A 36 5.62 -10.54 -24.88
N PRO A 37 5.51 -10.17 -26.17
CA PRO A 37 6.09 -8.91 -26.63
C PRO A 37 5.38 -7.76 -25.89
N ALA A 38 6.16 -6.85 -25.30
CA ALA A 38 5.62 -5.59 -24.80
C ALA A 38 5.21 -4.74 -26.00
N SER A 39 4.06 -5.04 -26.58
CA SER A 39 3.44 -4.14 -27.52
C SER A 39 2.78 -3.03 -26.75
N LEU A 40 3.36 -1.84 -26.82
CA LEU A 40 2.67 -0.63 -26.38
C LEU A 40 1.55 -0.36 -27.39
N GLU A 41 0.33 -0.74 -27.01
CA GLU A 41 -0.85 -0.36 -27.79
C GLU A 41 -1.09 1.13 -27.58
N TYR A 42 -0.83 1.92 -28.60
CA TYR A 42 -1.19 3.33 -28.61
C TYR A 42 -2.67 3.48 -28.95
N ALA A 43 -3.32 4.47 -28.34
CA ALA A 43 -4.69 4.81 -28.68
C ALA A 43 -4.75 5.33 -30.13
N GLU A 44 -5.42 4.59 -31.00
CA GLU A 44 -5.66 4.97 -32.39
C GLU A 44 -7.11 5.42 -32.60
N LEU A 45 -7.30 6.50 -33.31
CA LEU A 45 -8.63 6.98 -33.67
C LEU A 45 -9.19 6.11 -34.80
N LYS A 46 -10.17 5.22 -34.49
CA LYS A 46 -10.91 4.46 -35.49
C LYS A 46 -12.34 4.98 -35.61
N GLY A 47 -12.61 5.79 -36.62
CA GLY A 47 -13.91 6.45 -36.78
C GLY A 47 -14.12 7.55 -35.74
N PHE A 48 -15.18 7.45 -34.93
CA PHE A 48 -15.51 8.42 -33.88
C PHE A 48 -15.06 7.99 -32.48
N ASN A 49 -14.31 6.89 -32.35
CA ASN A 49 -13.90 6.38 -31.07
C ASN A 49 -12.40 6.02 -31.05
N PHE A 50 -11.77 6.15 -29.87
CA PHE A 50 -10.41 5.68 -29.65
C PHE A 50 -10.44 4.18 -29.35
N VAL A 51 -9.57 3.40 -30.02
CA VAL A 51 -9.41 1.97 -29.83
C VAL A 51 -7.97 1.70 -29.43
N GLY A 52 -7.79 0.85 -28.40
CA GLY A 52 -6.46 0.56 -27.84
C GLY A 52 -5.99 1.61 -26.81
N GLY A 53 -4.84 1.34 -26.20
CA GLY A 53 -4.28 2.18 -25.13
C GLY A 53 -4.94 1.99 -23.77
N TRP A 54 -4.45 2.73 -22.78
CA TRP A 54 -5.00 2.74 -21.43
C TRP A 54 -6.16 3.74 -21.31
N THR A 55 -7.32 3.25 -20.95
CA THR A 55 -8.49 4.12 -20.70
C THR A 55 -8.53 4.48 -19.23
N LEU A 56 -8.28 5.75 -18.90
CA LEU A 56 -8.50 6.30 -17.57
C LEU A 56 -9.92 6.87 -17.52
N THR A 57 -10.80 6.19 -16.81
CA THR A 57 -12.16 6.68 -16.63
C THR A 57 -12.20 7.83 -15.62
N PRO A 58 -13.10 8.81 -15.75
CA PRO A 58 -13.26 9.89 -14.77
C PRO A 58 -13.54 9.38 -13.37
N GLU A 59 -14.29 8.28 -13.26
CA GLU A 59 -14.63 7.61 -12.00
C GLU A 59 -13.38 7.09 -11.30
N PHE A 60 -12.45 6.48 -12.06
CA PHE A 60 -11.17 6.02 -11.53
C PHE A 60 -10.32 7.18 -11.01
N LEU A 61 -10.23 8.28 -11.75
CA LEU A 61 -9.49 9.46 -11.32
C LEU A 61 -10.09 10.07 -10.04
N ALA A 62 -11.40 10.23 -10.01
CA ALA A 62 -12.10 10.74 -8.83
C ALA A 62 -11.84 9.86 -7.60
N LEU A 63 -11.94 8.54 -7.76
CA LEU A 63 -11.67 7.58 -6.71
C LEU A 63 -10.21 7.63 -6.24
N ALA A 64 -9.26 7.64 -7.19
CA ALA A 64 -7.84 7.68 -6.89
C ALA A 64 -7.46 8.95 -6.09
N PHE A 65 -7.98 10.11 -6.48
CA PHE A 65 -7.76 11.35 -5.75
C PHE A 65 -8.40 11.33 -4.36
N ALA A 66 -9.66 10.90 -4.26
CA ALA A 66 -10.36 10.82 -2.98
C ALA A 66 -9.66 9.89 -2.00
N LEU A 67 -9.31 8.67 -2.45
CA LEU A 67 -8.62 7.67 -1.63
C LEU A 67 -7.15 7.99 -1.35
N SER A 68 -6.54 8.92 -2.09
CA SER A 68 -5.16 9.36 -1.84
C SER A 68 -5.10 10.56 -0.91
N ILE A 69 -5.87 11.62 -1.19
CA ILE A 69 -5.76 12.90 -0.48
C ILE A 69 -6.33 12.79 0.93
N TYR A 70 -7.52 12.21 1.08
CA TYR A 70 -8.18 12.11 2.37
C TYR A 70 -7.36 11.31 3.41
N PRO A 71 -6.88 10.08 3.12
CA PRO A 71 -6.05 9.35 4.07
C PRO A 71 -4.67 9.98 4.30
N ALA A 72 -4.11 10.67 3.29
CA ALA A 72 -2.82 11.32 3.42
C ALA A 72 -2.81 12.36 4.54
N THR A 73 -3.91 13.10 4.74
CA THR A 73 -4.03 14.08 5.82
C THR A 73 -3.96 13.42 7.21
N TYR A 74 -4.62 12.29 7.38
CA TYR A 74 -4.57 11.53 8.63
C TYR A 74 -3.20 10.91 8.90
N ILE A 75 -2.56 10.39 7.85
CA ILE A 75 -1.20 9.82 7.97
C ILE A 75 -0.21 10.94 8.32
N ALA A 76 -0.31 12.10 7.69
CA ALA A 76 0.54 13.25 8.01
C ALA A 76 0.38 13.70 9.46
N GLU A 77 -0.86 13.75 9.96
CA GLU A 77 -1.14 14.11 11.35
C GLU A 77 -0.63 13.04 12.33
N ALA A 78 -0.78 11.76 12.02
CA ALA A 78 -0.23 10.66 12.82
C ALA A 78 1.29 10.73 12.90
N VAL A 79 1.97 11.06 11.80
CA VAL A 79 3.42 11.24 11.77
C VAL A 79 3.84 12.46 12.62
N ARG A 80 3.14 13.57 12.49
CA ARG A 80 3.40 14.78 13.30
C ARG A 80 3.24 14.47 14.79
N ALA A 81 2.10 13.91 15.18
CA ALA A 81 1.81 13.55 16.56
C ALA A 81 2.84 12.56 17.13
N GLY A 82 3.26 11.57 16.34
CA GLY A 82 4.27 10.60 16.76
C GLY A 82 5.64 11.22 17.03
N ILE A 83 6.05 12.21 16.24
CA ILE A 83 7.31 12.94 16.45
C ILE A 83 7.20 13.85 17.67
N GLU A 84 6.05 14.51 17.86
CA GLU A 84 5.79 15.39 19.02
C GLU A 84 5.64 14.61 20.33
N ALA A 85 5.21 13.36 20.27
CA ALA A 85 5.07 12.48 21.43
C ALA A 85 6.42 12.11 22.10
N VAL A 86 7.54 12.29 21.39
CA VAL A 86 8.86 12.01 21.95
C VAL A 86 9.23 13.10 22.96
N PRO A 87 9.50 12.76 24.24
CA PRO A 87 9.81 13.74 25.29
C PRO A 87 11.00 14.61 24.91
N LYS A 88 10.88 15.92 25.12
CA LYS A 88 11.95 16.89 24.82
C LYS A 88 13.26 16.55 25.51
N GLY A 89 13.19 16.06 26.77
CA GLY A 89 14.37 15.65 27.53
C GLY A 89 15.23 14.58 26.85
N GLN A 90 14.63 13.71 25.99
CA GLN A 90 15.38 12.73 25.21
C GLN A 90 16.26 13.42 24.14
N LYS A 91 15.74 14.46 23.52
CA LYS A 91 16.49 15.26 22.52
C LYS A 91 17.58 16.09 23.19
N GLU A 92 17.25 16.71 24.34
CA GLU A 92 18.17 17.53 25.13
C GLU A 92 19.33 16.70 25.70
N ALA A 93 19.03 15.52 26.24
CA ALA A 93 20.06 14.59 26.72
C ALA A 93 21.01 14.14 25.60
N ALA A 94 20.45 13.81 24.44
CA ALA A 94 21.25 13.42 23.27
C ALA A 94 22.12 14.60 22.75
N SER A 95 21.60 15.84 22.78
CA SER A 95 22.35 17.04 22.44
C SER A 95 23.49 17.32 23.45
N ALA A 96 23.25 17.09 24.75
CA ALA A 96 24.26 17.24 25.79
C ALA A 96 25.46 16.28 25.62
N LEU A 97 25.20 15.10 24.97
CA LEU A 97 26.23 14.14 24.56
C LEU A 97 27.00 14.57 23.29
N GLY A 98 26.71 15.74 22.73
CA GLY A 98 27.38 16.26 21.52
C GLY A 98 26.94 15.57 20.22
N LEU A 99 25.82 14.86 20.21
CA LEU A 99 25.31 14.19 19.01
C LEU A 99 24.76 15.20 18.01
N LYS A 100 25.06 14.99 16.71
CA LYS A 100 24.49 15.81 15.64
C LYS A 100 22.98 15.59 15.53
N GLU A 101 22.22 16.63 15.17
CA GLU A 101 20.74 16.56 15.04
C GLU A 101 20.25 15.41 14.16
N SER A 102 20.93 15.13 13.05
CA SER A 102 20.58 14.00 12.17
C SER A 102 20.73 12.64 12.85
N VAL A 103 21.67 12.49 13.77
CA VAL A 103 21.89 11.26 14.56
C VAL A 103 20.82 11.17 15.64
N ILE A 104 20.51 12.28 16.32
CA ILE A 104 19.44 12.36 17.31
C ILE A 104 18.11 11.97 16.66
N LEU A 105 17.79 12.52 15.50
CA LEU A 105 16.58 12.19 14.77
C LEU A 105 16.51 10.70 14.44
N LYS A 106 17.56 10.12 13.86
CA LYS A 106 17.57 8.74 13.38
C LYS A 106 17.65 7.70 14.50
N LYS A 107 18.42 7.96 15.56
CA LYS A 107 18.71 6.95 16.59
C LYS A 107 17.88 7.11 17.86
N VAL A 108 17.37 8.31 18.14
CA VAL A 108 16.62 8.61 19.37
C VAL A 108 15.14 8.85 19.07
N VAL A 109 14.86 9.82 18.19
CA VAL A 109 13.48 10.27 17.93
C VAL A 109 12.71 9.27 17.07
N LEU A 110 13.26 8.91 15.93
CA LEU A 110 12.54 8.08 14.95
C LEU A 110 12.13 6.70 15.46
N PRO A 111 12.97 5.93 16.19
CA PRO A 111 12.54 4.64 16.73
C PRO A 111 11.42 4.73 17.76
N GLN A 112 11.40 5.83 18.54
CA GLN A 112 10.36 6.08 19.52
C GLN A 112 9.07 6.56 18.85
N ALA A 113 9.18 7.50 17.92
CA ALA A 113 8.06 8.03 17.14
C ALA A 113 7.35 6.94 16.32
N LEU A 114 8.10 6.03 15.68
CA LEU A 114 7.51 4.94 14.89
C LEU A 114 6.59 4.03 15.70
N ARG A 115 6.87 3.80 16.98
CA ARG A 115 5.99 3.01 17.85
C ARG A 115 4.62 3.66 18.05
N VAL A 116 4.56 4.98 17.98
CA VAL A 116 3.32 5.76 18.09
C VAL A 116 2.64 5.91 16.72
N ILE A 117 3.43 6.04 15.64
CA ILE A 117 2.95 6.27 14.28
C ILE A 117 2.34 5.00 13.68
N ILE A 118 2.98 3.85 13.85
CA ILE A 118 2.60 2.61 13.15
C ILE A 118 1.14 2.18 13.41
N PRO A 119 0.63 2.13 14.67
CA PRO A 119 -0.74 1.68 14.91
C PRO A 119 -1.81 2.52 14.19
N PRO A 120 -1.84 3.86 14.27
CA PRO A 120 -2.83 4.66 13.55
C PRO A 120 -2.68 4.59 12.03
N VAL A 121 -1.46 4.44 11.52
CA VAL A 121 -1.22 4.27 10.08
C VAL A 121 -1.77 2.94 9.58
N ILE A 122 -1.57 1.84 10.31
CA ILE A 122 -2.16 0.54 9.97
C ILE A 122 -3.68 0.64 9.96
N ASN A 123 -4.29 1.26 10.99
CA ASN A 123 -5.73 1.46 11.04
C ASN A 123 -6.24 2.27 9.85
N GLN A 124 -5.47 3.28 9.41
CA GLN A 124 -5.84 4.08 8.24
C GLN A 124 -5.80 3.27 6.94
N TYR A 125 -4.81 2.38 6.77
CA TYR A 125 -4.77 1.46 5.63
C TYR A 125 -5.95 0.48 5.64
N LEU A 126 -6.32 -0.07 6.79
CA LEU A 126 -7.50 -0.94 6.90
C LEU A 126 -8.79 -0.18 6.58
N ASN A 127 -8.92 1.07 7.02
CA ASN A 127 -10.05 1.92 6.67
C ASN A 127 -10.07 2.24 5.16
N LEU A 128 -8.90 2.51 4.56
CA LEU A 128 -8.78 2.74 3.12
C LEU A 128 -9.30 1.52 2.32
N MET A 129 -8.92 0.32 2.72
CA MET A 129 -9.40 -0.90 2.06
C MET A 129 -10.93 -1.06 2.18
N LYS A 130 -11.51 -0.77 3.34
CA LYS A 130 -12.97 -0.81 3.52
C LYS A 130 -13.66 0.29 2.70
N ASN A 131 -13.09 1.49 2.67
CA ASN A 131 -13.63 2.62 1.94
C ASN A 131 -13.53 2.46 0.42
N SER A 132 -12.62 1.60 -0.08
CA SER A 132 -12.55 1.30 -1.52
C SER A 132 -13.85 0.70 -2.05
N SER A 133 -14.64 0.00 -1.20
CA SER A 133 -15.96 -0.52 -1.57
C SER A 133 -16.99 0.58 -1.89
N LEU A 134 -16.76 1.82 -1.45
CA LEU A 134 -17.60 2.97 -1.83
C LEU A 134 -17.48 3.32 -3.32
N ALA A 135 -16.46 2.79 -4.03
CA ALA A 135 -16.34 2.90 -5.47
C ALA A 135 -17.57 2.37 -6.23
N THR A 136 -18.28 1.39 -5.64
CA THR A 136 -19.56 0.89 -6.15
C THR A 136 -20.58 2.01 -6.33
N ALA A 137 -20.60 2.99 -5.42
CA ALA A 137 -21.57 4.10 -5.46
C ALA A 137 -21.37 5.04 -6.66
N ILE A 138 -20.15 5.09 -7.21
CA ILE A 138 -19.82 5.87 -8.42
C ILE A 138 -19.79 5.01 -9.68
N GLY A 139 -20.26 3.75 -9.60
CA GLY A 139 -20.31 2.83 -10.73
C GLY A 139 -18.96 2.24 -11.15
N TYR A 140 -17.90 2.43 -10.36
CA TYR A 140 -16.61 1.82 -10.64
C TYR A 140 -16.61 0.34 -10.23
N PRO A 141 -16.27 -0.60 -11.15
CA PRO A 141 -16.25 -2.01 -10.83
C PRO A 141 -15.15 -2.34 -9.83
N GLU A 142 -15.55 -2.78 -8.65
CA GLU A 142 -14.67 -3.23 -7.58
C GLU A 142 -15.17 -4.57 -7.01
N LEU A 143 -14.51 -5.09 -5.95
CA LEU A 143 -14.78 -6.42 -5.44
C LEU A 143 -16.27 -6.65 -5.08
N VAL A 144 -16.92 -5.69 -4.42
CA VAL A 144 -18.34 -5.80 -4.03
C VAL A 144 -19.23 -5.79 -5.26
N THR A 145 -18.95 -4.92 -6.23
CA THR A 145 -19.68 -4.88 -7.49
C THR A 145 -19.54 -6.18 -8.28
N LEU A 146 -18.32 -6.75 -8.30
CA LEU A 146 -18.07 -8.00 -9.00
C LEU A 146 -18.82 -9.17 -8.37
N PHE A 147 -18.73 -9.32 -7.05
CA PHE A 147 -19.37 -10.44 -6.35
C PHE A 147 -20.86 -10.20 -6.12
N ALA A 148 -21.25 -9.09 -5.49
CA ALA A 148 -22.64 -8.83 -5.16
C ALA A 148 -23.46 -8.30 -6.34
N GLY A 149 -22.85 -7.56 -7.28
CA GLY A 149 -23.53 -7.04 -8.45
C GLY A 149 -23.62 -8.08 -9.58
N THR A 150 -22.47 -8.60 -10.02
CA THR A 150 -22.42 -9.46 -11.22
C THR A 150 -22.68 -10.92 -10.88
N ALA A 151 -21.95 -11.50 -9.92
CA ALA A 151 -22.06 -12.92 -9.61
C ALA A 151 -23.43 -13.27 -9.01
N LEU A 152 -23.97 -12.41 -8.15
CA LEU A 152 -25.30 -12.60 -7.56
C LEU A 152 -26.39 -12.66 -8.63
N ASN A 153 -26.34 -11.76 -9.62
CA ASN A 153 -27.34 -11.73 -10.69
C ASN A 153 -27.24 -12.92 -11.66
N GLN A 154 -26.03 -13.50 -11.82
CA GLN A 154 -25.81 -14.62 -12.73
C GLN A 154 -26.08 -15.97 -12.09
N VAL A 155 -25.75 -16.16 -10.82
CA VAL A 155 -25.81 -17.47 -10.14
C VAL A 155 -27.06 -17.63 -9.27
N GLY A 156 -27.61 -16.52 -8.77
CA GLY A 156 -28.81 -16.54 -7.91
C GLY A 156 -28.59 -17.06 -6.48
N GLN A 157 -27.36 -17.40 -6.11
CA GLN A 157 -26.97 -17.90 -4.78
C GLN A 157 -26.50 -16.74 -3.88
N ALA A 158 -27.45 -15.99 -3.35
CA ALA A 158 -27.18 -14.75 -2.62
C ALA A 158 -26.34 -14.95 -1.35
N ILE A 159 -26.65 -15.99 -0.59
CA ILE A 159 -26.03 -16.22 0.73
C ILE A 159 -24.56 -16.60 0.58
N GLU A 160 -24.27 -17.52 -0.36
CA GLU A 160 -22.91 -17.99 -0.61
C GLU A 160 -21.99 -16.85 -1.10
N ILE A 161 -22.49 -16.03 -2.02
CA ILE A 161 -21.73 -14.91 -2.59
C ILE A 161 -21.46 -13.84 -1.54
N ILE A 162 -22.43 -13.51 -0.71
CA ILE A 162 -22.24 -12.57 0.41
C ILE A 162 -21.22 -13.12 1.39
N LEU A 163 -21.32 -14.39 1.78
CA LEU A 163 -20.36 -15.03 2.67
C LEU A 163 -18.95 -15.05 2.10
N MET A 164 -18.78 -15.32 0.80
CA MET A 164 -17.48 -15.26 0.13
C MET A 164 -16.90 -13.85 0.15
N THR A 165 -17.72 -12.84 -0.16
CA THR A 165 -17.28 -11.43 -0.12
C THR A 165 -16.85 -11.04 1.30
N MET A 166 -17.66 -11.40 2.30
CA MET A 166 -17.32 -11.15 3.70
C MET A 166 -16.03 -11.88 4.12
N ALA A 167 -15.82 -13.12 3.68
CA ALA A 167 -14.63 -13.91 3.98
C ALA A 167 -13.37 -13.27 3.40
N VAL A 168 -13.43 -12.74 2.17
CA VAL A 168 -12.32 -12.03 1.53
C VAL A 168 -11.96 -10.76 2.32
N TYR A 169 -12.97 -9.93 2.66
CA TYR A 169 -12.72 -8.73 3.47
C TYR A 169 -12.17 -9.05 4.86
N LEU A 170 -12.66 -10.13 5.48
CA LEU A 170 -12.19 -10.58 6.79
C LEU A 170 -10.75 -11.09 6.70
N ALA A 171 -10.39 -11.83 5.66
CA ALA A 171 -9.03 -12.29 5.43
C ALA A 171 -8.04 -11.12 5.27
N ILE A 172 -8.41 -10.13 4.45
CA ILE A 172 -7.62 -8.92 4.22
C ILE A 172 -7.50 -8.08 5.50
N SER A 173 -8.58 -8.01 6.30
CA SER A 173 -8.62 -7.23 7.54
C SER A 173 -7.81 -7.86 8.68
N ARG A 174 -7.49 -9.18 8.60
CA ARG A 174 -6.73 -9.92 9.63
C ARG A 174 -5.24 -10.07 9.30
N SER A 175 -4.85 -9.89 8.03
CA SER A 175 -3.44 -9.91 7.62
C SER A 175 -2.73 -8.61 8.00
#